data_5c28de019bfe74dbdd81e4aab4e23edc
#
_entry.id   5c28de019bfe74dbdd81e4aab4e23edc
#
_cell.length_a   1.000
_cell.length_b   1.000
_cell.length_c   1.000
_cell.angle_alpha   90.00
_cell.angle_beta   90.00
_cell.angle_gamma   90.00
#
_symmetry.space_group_name_H-M   'P 1'
#
loop_
_entity.id
_entity.type
_entity.pdbx_description
1 polymer ?
#
loop_
_entity_poly.entity_id
_entity_poly.type
_entity_poly.pdbx_seq_one_letter_code
_entity_poly.pdbx_strand_id
1 'polypeptide(L)'
;PLTEQEEKVLLDIAKGMYGAVPCTGCRYCCDGCPMGLNIPMLLQVYNEMKFSPCTNVGMRVEALPEDKRPAACVGCGQCTRACPQNIDIPTVLRDLDEELKKIPSWAEICRQREEAARRAREAR
;
A
#
# COMPACT_ATOMS: atom_id res chain seq x y z
N PRO A 1 9.08 31.39 14.75
CA PRO A 1 9.40 31.18 13.34
C PRO A 1 10.42 30.05 13.16
N LEU A 2 10.34 29.34 12.05
CA LEU A 2 11.27 28.28 11.71
C LEU A 2 12.66 28.87 11.38
N THR A 3 13.71 28.13 11.71
CA THR A 3 15.03 28.41 11.20
C THR A 3 15.15 27.98 9.74
N GLU A 4 16.11 28.51 8.99
CA GLU A 4 16.35 28.11 7.59
C GLU A 4 16.59 26.62 7.45
N GLN A 5 17.25 25.99 8.43
CA GLN A 5 17.51 24.55 8.42
C GLN A 5 16.24 23.75 8.63
N GLU A 6 15.36 24.16 9.52
CA GLU A 6 14.06 23.52 9.77
C GLU A 6 13.13 23.67 8.54
N GLU A 7 13.11 24.85 7.94
CA GLU A 7 12.35 25.09 6.70
C GLU A 7 12.84 24.18 5.57
N LYS A 8 14.14 24.06 5.39
CA LYS A 8 14.72 23.17 4.37
C LYS A 8 14.30 21.72 4.59
N VAL A 9 14.37 21.23 5.82
CA VAL A 9 13.95 19.85 6.16
C VAL A 9 12.48 19.64 5.81
N LEU A 10 11.60 20.58 6.18
CA LEU A 10 10.16 20.48 5.88
C LEU A 10 9.90 20.51 4.37
N LEU A 11 10.59 21.35 3.60
CA LEU A 11 10.46 21.41 2.16
C LEU A 11 10.95 20.12 1.47
N ASP A 12 12.03 19.53 1.97
CA ASP A 12 12.56 18.27 1.43
C ASP A 12 11.59 17.11 1.70
N ILE A 13 10.98 17.05 2.89
CA ILE A 13 9.91 16.10 3.21
C ILE A 13 8.70 16.31 2.29
N ALA A 14 8.25 17.56 2.13
CA ALA A 14 7.12 17.88 1.26
C ALA A 14 7.35 17.46 -0.19
N LYS A 15 8.56 17.66 -0.72
CA LYS A 15 8.94 17.20 -2.07
C LYS A 15 8.82 15.68 -2.22
N GLY A 16 9.20 14.94 -1.18
CA GLY A 16 9.05 13.49 -1.16
C GLY A 16 7.59 13.01 -1.26
N MET A 17 6.63 13.85 -0.82
CA MET A 17 5.20 13.55 -0.88
C MET A 17 4.56 13.80 -2.25
N TYR A 18 5.21 14.51 -3.17
CA TYR A 18 4.66 14.78 -4.50
C TYR A 18 4.47 13.54 -5.38
N GLY A 19 5.10 12.42 -5.04
CA GLY A 19 4.88 11.13 -5.69
C GLY A 19 3.63 10.39 -5.23
N ALA A 20 2.87 10.94 -4.29
CA ALA A 20 1.64 10.30 -3.81
C ALA A 20 0.55 10.30 -4.88
N VAL A 21 -0.22 9.22 -4.90
CA VAL A 21 -1.42 9.13 -5.74
C VAL A 21 -2.51 10.04 -5.16
N PRO A 22 -3.05 11.00 -5.94
CA PRO A 22 -3.95 12.03 -5.43
C PRO A 22 -5.40 11.54 -5.31
N CYS A 23 -5.62 10.40 -4.67
CA CYS A 23 -6.96 9.87 -4.45
C CYS A 23 -7.73 10.69 -3.41
N THR A 24 -8.94 11.12 -3.75
CA THR A 24 -9.82 11.89 -2.88
C THR A 24 -10.84 11.04 -2.12
N GLY A 25 -10.87 9.73 -2.35
CA GLY A 25 -11.82 8.83 -1.71
C GLY A 25 -13.25 8.94 -2.23
N CYS A 26 -13.48 9.52 -3.41
CA CYS A 26 -14.81 9.74 -3.97
C CYS A 26 -15.57 8.44 -4.32
N ARG A 27 -14.87 7.32 -4.50
CA ARG A 27 -15.38 5.97 -4.77
C ARG A 27 -16.04 5.77 -6.14
N TYR A 28 -15.98 6.69 -7.07
CA TYR A 28 -16.53 6.51 -8.41
C TYR A 28 -15.93 5.32 -9.17
N CYS A 29 -14.69 4.99 -8.87
CA CYS A 29 -13.99 3.84 -9.44
C CYS A 29 -14.51 2.47 -8.95
N CYS A 30 -15.20 2.42 -7.81
CA CYS A 30 -15.62 1.17 -7.20
C CYS A 30 -16.82 0.54 -7.94
N ASP A 31 -17.75 1.35 -8.41
CA ASP A 31 -19.00 0.88 -9.01
C ASP A 31 -18.79 0.09 -10.31
N GLY A 32 -17.76 0.44 -11.07
CA GLY A 32 -17.43 -0.22 -12.33
C GLY A 32 -16.39 -1.34 -12.24
N CYS A 33 -15.87 -1.63 -11.06
CA CYS A 33 -14.86 -2.65 -10.90
C CYS A 33 -15.47 -4.06 -10.95
N PRO A 34 -15.13 -4.90 -11.96
CA PRO A 34 -15.71 -6.24 -12.08
C PRO A 34 -15.28 -7.17 -10.94
N MET A 35 -14.14 -6.88 -10.28
CA MET A 35 -13.66 -7.64 -9.13
C MET A 35 -14.16 -7.11 -7.79
N GLY A 36 -14.88 -5.98 -7.79
CA GLY A 36 -15.41 -5.37 -6.57
C GLY A 36 -14.33 -4.96 -5.58
N LEU A 37 -13.20 -4.45 -6.08
CA LEU A 37 -12.08 -4.03 -5.23
C LEU A 37 -12.41 -2.74 -4.46
N ASN A 38 -11.94 -2.65 -3.23
CA ASN A 38 -11.96 -1.40 -2.47
C ASN A 38 -10.78 -0.52 -2.90
N ILE A 39 -10.89 0.08 -4.07
CA ILE A 39 -9.82 0.82 -4.73
C ILE A 39 -9.30 1.97 -3.85
N PRO A 40 -10.12 2.85 -3.25
CA PRO A 40 -9.62 3.94 -2.42
C PRO A 40 -8.75 3.45 -1.25
N MET A 41 -9.12 2.36 -0.61
CA MET A 41 -8.33 1.77 0.48
C MET A 41 -6.99 1.26 -0.04
N LEU A 42 -6.96 0.59 -1.19
CA LEU A 42 -5.73 0.09 -1.80
C LEU A 42 -4.80 1.23 -2.24
N LEU A 43 -5.34 2.32 -2.76
CA LEU A 43 -4.56 3.52 -3.11
C LEU A 43 -3.97 4.19 -1.86
N GLN A 44 -4.71 4.22 -0.76
CA GLN A 44 -4.21 4.72 0.52
C GLN A 44 -3.05 3.85 1.03
N VAL A 45 -3.20 2.53 0.99
CA VAL A 45 -2.12 1.60 1.35
C VAL A 45 -0.89 1.83 0.47
N TYR A 46 -1.07 2.04 -0.83
CA TYR A 46 0.03 2.34 -1.75
C TYR A 46 0.80 3.60 -1.34
N ASN A 47 0.10 4.69 -1.03
CA ASN A 47 0.73 5.92 -0.56
C ASN A 47 1.49 5.70 0.75
N GLU A 48 0.91 4.99 1.70
CA GLU A 48 1.58 4.69 2.97
C GLU A 48 2.82 3.81 2.75
N MET A 49 2.77 2.82 1.86
CA MET A 49 3.92 1.99 1.50
C MET A 49 5.05 2.80 0.89
N LYS A 50 4.75 3.86 0.13
CA LYS A 50 5.78 4.75 -0.43
C LYS A 50 6.52 5.55 0.62
N PHE A 51 5.83 6.01 1.65
CA PHE A 51 6.42 6.90 2.66
C PHE A 51 6.98 6.15 3.86
N SER A 52 6.37 5.04 4.23
CA SER A 52 6.75 4.27 5.41
C SER A 52 6.47 2.78 5.18
N PRO A 53 7.24 2.13 4.31
CA PRO A 53 7.04 0.70 4.03
C PRO A 53 7.26 -0.10 5.30
N CYS A 54 6.21 -0.79 5.73
CA CYS A 54 6.28 -1.66 6.89
C CYS A 54 5.21 -2.76 6.84
N THR A 55 5.43 -3.81 7.61
CA THR A 55 4.51 -4.95 7.68
C THR A 55 3.10 -4.55 8.13
N ASN A 56 2.98 -3.59 9.05
CA ASN A 56 1.67 -3.14 9.55
C ASN A 56 0.78 -2.58 8.44
N VAL A 57 1.37 -1.89 7.47
CA VAL A 57 0.64 -1.39 6.30
C VAL A 57 0.20 -2.56 5.43
N GLY A 58 1.08 -3.50 5.17
CA GLY A 58 0.78 -4.71 4.39
C GLY A 58 -0.29 -5.60 5.01
N MET A 59 -0.37 -5.66 6.33
CA MET A 59 -1.38 -6.47 7.05
C MET A 59 -2.82 -6.12 6.67
N ARG A 60 -3.09 -4.86 6.31
CA ARG A 60 -4.44 -4.46 5.88
C ARG A 60 -4.83 -5.13 4.56
N VAL A 61 -3.88 -5.37 3.68
CA VAL A 61 -4.11 -6.12 2.44
C VAL A 61 -4.16 -7.62 2.71
N GLU A 62 -3.31 -8.14 3.58
CA GLU A 62 -3.34 -9.56 3.98
C GLU A 62 -4.69 -9.97 4.61
N ALA A 63 -5.34 -9.05 5.33
CA ALA A 63 -6.65 -9.28 5.93
C ALA A 63 -7.77 -9.42 4.90
N LEU A 64 -7.54 -8.99 3.65
CA LEU A 64 -8.53 -9.13 2.57
C LEU A 64 -8.51 -10.56 2.00
N PRO A 65 -9.67 -11.05 1.52
CA PRO A 65 -9.71 -12.26 0.70
C PRO A 65 -8.80 -12.10 -0.53
N GLU A 66 -8.25 -13.18 -1.03
CA GLU A 66 -7.31 -13.15 -2.18
C GLU A 66 -7.91 -12.47 -3.41
N ASP A 67 -9.20 -12.69 -3.67
CA ASP A 67 -9.95 -12.07 -4.77
C ASP A 67 -10.26 -10.57 -4.58
N LYS A 68 -9.85 -9.99 -3.45
CA LYS A 68 -9.99 -8.55 -3.13
C LYS A 68 -8.65 -7.83 -2.98
N ARG A 69 -7.54 -8.53 -3.18
CA ARG A 69 -6.19 -7.96 -3.11
C ARG A 69 -5.79 -7.31 -4.45
N PRO A 70 -4.74 -6.47 -4.47
CA PRO A 70 -4.30 -5.79 -5.70
C PRO A 70 -4.06 -6.72 -6.89
N ALA A 71 -3.53 -7.93 -6.64
CA ALA A 71 -3.27 -8.93 -7.68
C ALA A 71 -4.54 -9.42 -8.41
N ALA A 72 -5.72 -9.26 -7.80
CA ALA A 72 -6.98 -9.64 -8.42
C ALA A 72 -7.44 -8.68 -9.52
N CYS A 73 -6.78 -7.53 -9.70
CA CYS A 73 -7.09 -6.57 -10.74
C CYS A 73 -6.90 -7.18 -12.13
N VAL A 74 -7.95 -7.12 -12.96
CA VAL A 74 -7.92 -7.65 -14.33
C VAL A 74 -7.46 -6.63 -15.38
N GLY A 75 -7.10 -5.41 -14.97
CA GLY A 75 -6.57 -4.39 -15.86
C GLY A 75 -7.55 -3.79 -16.85
N CYS A 76 -8.87 -3.86 -16.61
CA CYS A 76 -9.87 -3.39 -17.55
C CYS A 76 -9.92 -1.87 -17.76
N GLY A 77 -9.36 -1.08 -16.83
CA GLY A 77 -9.24 0.38 -16.93
C GLY A 77 -10.54 1.16 -16.70
N GLN A 78 -11.66 0.54 -16.35
CA GLN A 78 -12.93 1.24 -16.08
C GLN A 78 -12.78 2.24 -14.92
N CYS A 79 -12.06 1.86 -13.87
CA CYS A 79 -11.76 2.72 -12.72
C CYS A 79 -10.99 3.98 -13.11
N THR A 80 -10.01 3.88 -14.00
CA THR A 80 -9.25 5.03 -14.49
C THR A 80 -10.14 6.00 -15.25
N ARG A 81 -11.05 5.49 -16.09
CA ARG A 81 -12.01 6.33 -16.81
C ARG A 81 -12.98 7.05 -15.88
N ALA A 82 -13.34 6.42 -14.77
CA ALA A 82 -14.25 7.00 -13.77
C ALA A 82 -13.54 7.95 -12.80
N CYS A 83 -12.21 7.92 -12.72
CA CYS A 83 -11.44 8.71 -11.77
C CYS A 83 -11.34 10.18 -12.18
N PRO A 84 -11.88 11.14 -11.39
CA PRO A 84 -11.78 12.56 -11.71
C PRO A 84 -10.34 13.10 -11.59
N GLN A 85 -9.45 12.39 -10.93
CA GLN A 85 -8.02 12.72 -10.81
C GLN A 85 -7.15 12.07 -11.89
N ASN A 86 -7.74 11.34 -12.83
CA ASN A 86 -7.04 10.63 -13.90
C ASN A 86 -5.93 9.69 -13.41
N ILE A 87 -6.15 9.03 -12.29
CA ILE A 87 -5.19 8.05 -11.74
C ILE A 87 -5.18 6.80 -12.61
N ASP A 88 -4.00 6.35 -13.03
CA ASP A 88 -3.83 5.06 -13.68
C ASP A 88 -3.88 3.93 -12.64
N ILE A 89 -5.08 3.61 -12.20
CA ILE A 89 -5.34 2.70 -11.09
C ILE A 89 -4.78 1.29 -11.34
N PRO A 90 -4.95 0.65 -12.50
CA PRO A 90 -4.40 -0.68 -12.73
C PRO A 90 -2.87 -0.73 -12.57
N THR A 91 -2.15 0.30 -13.02
CA THR A 91 -0.70 0.41 -12.83
C THR A 91 -0.34 0.56 -11.36
N VAL A 92 -1.06 1.41 -10.62
CA VAL A 92 -0.83 1.60 -9.18
C VAL A 92 -1.07 0.31 -8.40
N LEU A 93 -2.12 -0.43 -8.72
CA LEU A 93 -2.42 -1.71 -8.06
C LEU A 93 -1.35 -2.76 -8.34
N ARG A 94 -0.81 -2.80 -9.55
CA ARG A 94 0.31 -3.67 -9.91
C ARG A 94 1.57 -3.32 -9.12
N ASP A 95 1.90 -2.03 -9.07
CA ASP A 95 3.05 -1.55 -8.30
C ASP A 95 2.89 -1.85 -6.81
N LEU A 96 1.68 -1.69 -6.26
CA LEU A 96 1.39 -2.06 -4.88
C LEU A 96 1.62 -3.55 -4.62
N ASP A 97 1.17 -4.43 -5.51
CA ASP A 97 1.40 -5.86 -5.39
C ASP A 97 2.91 -6.19 -5.36
N GLU A 98 3.69 -5.55 -6.23
CA GLU A 98 5.15 -5.71 -6.25
C GLU A 98 5.81 -5.18 -4.96
N GLU A 99 5.38 -4.03 -4.44
CA GLU A 99 5.91 -3.49 -3.18
C GLU A 99 5.57 -4.39 -1.98
N LEU A 100 4.37 -4.95 -1.94
CA LEU A 100 3.96 -5.89 -0.89
C LEU A 100 4.80 -7.16 -0.87
N LYS A 101 5.26 -7.64 -2.02
CA LYS A 101 6.14 -8.82 -2.12
C LYS A 101 7.54 -8.58 -1.55
N LYS A 102 7.97 -7.32 -1.43
CA LYS A 102 9.31 -6.95 -0.89
C LYS A 102 9.37 -6.97 0.62
N ILE A 103 8.23 -6.96 1.31
CA ILE A 103 8.16 -6.98 2.77
C ILE A 103 7.67 -8.35 3.26
N PRO A 104 8.14 -8.81 4.43
CA PRO A 104 7.65 -10.06 4.98
C PRO A 104 6.18 -9.93 5.40
N SER A 105 5.39 -10.95 5.14
CA SER A 105 4.01 -11.04 5.63
C SER A 105 3.99 -11.18 7.16
N TRP A 106 2.86 -10.85 7.78
CA TRP A 106 2.70 -11.08 9.20
C TRP A 106 2.82 -12.56 9.58
N ALA A 107 2.28 -13.45 8.75
CA ALA A 107 2.42 -14.90 8.93
C ALA A 107 3.90 -15.34 8.91
N GLU A 108 4.69 -14.77 8.00
CA GLU A 108 6.13 -15.04 7.95
C GLU A 108 6.86 -14.56 9.21
N ILE A 109 6.53 -13.36 9.68
CA ILE A 109 7.12 -12.80 10.91
C ILE A 109 6.77 -13.66 12.12
N CYS A 110 5.52 -14.10 12.25
CA CYS A 110 5.11 -15.01 13.34
C CYS A 110 5.91 -16.30 13.30
N ARG A 111 6.04 -16.92 12.13
CA ARG A 111 6.82 -18.14 11.95
C ARG A 111 8.28 -17.96 12.36
N GLN A 112 8.92 -16.89 11.92
CA GLN A 112 10.31 -16.57 12.27
C GLN A 112 10.48 -16.38 13.80
N ARG A 113 9.53 -15.71 14.45
CA ARG A 113 9.55 -15.52 15.90
C ARG A 113 9.39 -16.84 16.67
N GLU A 114 8.50 -17.70 16.23
CA GLU A 114 8.30 -19.02 16.81
C GLU A 114 9.54 -19.89 16.69
N GLU A 115 10.15 -19.90 15.51
CA GLU A 115 11.42 -20.61 15.28
C GLU A 115 12.56 -20.07 16.16
N ALA A 116 12.69 -18.75 16.26
CA ALA A 116 13.70 -18.12 17.11
C ALA A 116 13.48 -18.48 18.60
N ALA A 117 12.23 -18.45 19.07
CA ALA A 117 11.87 -18.82 20.43
C ALA A 117 12.17 -20.30 20.71
N ARG A 118 11.90 -21.20 19.75
CA ARG A 118 12.23 -22.62 19.86
C ARG A 118 13.74 -22.82 19.97
N ARG A 119 14.51 -22.20 19.08
CA ARG A 119 16.00 -22.28 19.11
C ARG A 119 16.57 -21.77 20.44
N ALA A 120 16.02 -20.70 20.97
CA ALA A 120 16.44 -20.16 22.27
C ALA A 120 16.15 -21.10 23.44
N ARG A 121 15.04 -21.86 23.37
CA ARG A 121 14.71 -22.90 24.38
C ARG A 121 15.65 -24.11 24.27
N GLU A 122 15.96 -24.54 23.05
CA GLU A 122 16.86 -25.68 22.79
C GLU A 122 18.32 -25.37 23.18
N ALA A 123 18.74 -24.10 23.14
CA ALA A 123 20.08 -23.64 23.52
C ALA A 123 20.27 -23.49 25.03
N ARG A 124 19.24 -23.62 25.85
CA ARG A 124 19.29 -23.61 27.31
C ARG A 124 19.45 -25.04 27.83
#